data_47005016992b4e746fcd7ab08c338eaf
#
_entry.id   47005016992b4e746fcd7ab08c338eaf
#
_cell.length_a   1.000
_cell.length_b   1.000
_cell.length_c   1.000
_cell.angle_alpha   90.00
_cell.angle_beta   90.00
_cell.angle_gamma   90.00
#
_symmetry.space_group_name_H-M   'P 1'
#
loop_
_entity.id
_entity.type
_entity.pdbx_description
1 polymer ?
#
loop_
_entity_poly.entity_id
_entity_poly.type
_entity_poly.pdbx_seq_one_letter_code
_entity_poly.pdbx_strand_id
1 'polypeptide(L)'
;ENTPLLRASRALSKAGAFVAGMESVEKFQEVNTVAVDANGLYPVGSVELHSIKSFAQSRIDEAILDAASLMVRVDGLLKDIFLEMIGGNTRILKQVDQVAYYDRAGLCAEIDGKTVLIGSRTLMEQFNISMPSKDYEKKFVRGDREILYLANSGEVTAMFVLSYRTSPDIERWLDVLARREISLVVQSTDPNITEARIAKDYGYPEE
;
A
#
# COMPACT_ATOMS: atom_id res chain seq x y z
N GLU A 1 6.36 -5.56 -33.58
CA GLU A 1 5.40 -4.56 -33.11
C GLU A 1 4.97 -4.73 -31.65
N ASN A 2 5.28 -5.87 -31.01
CA ASN A 2 4.93 -6.14 -29.62
C ASN A 2 6.03 -5.78 -28.60
N THR A 3 7.13 -5.17 -29.08
CA THR A 3 8.32 -4.88 -28.28
C THR A 3 8.07 -3.96 -27.06
N PRO A 4 7.24 -2.90 -27.13
CA PRO A 4 6.96 -2.07 -25.96
C PRO A 4 6.19 -2.80 -24.86
N LEU A 5 5.20 -3.60 -25.25
CA LEU A 5 4.39 -4.38 -24.30
C LEU A 5 5.22 -5.45 -23.58
N LEU A 6 6.09 -6.15 -24.32
CA LEU A 6 7.02 -7.13 -23.75
C LEU A 6 8.02 -6.49 -22.78
N ARG A 7 8.54 -5.31 -23.09
CA ARG A 7 9.45 -4.58 -22.20
C ARG A 7 8.76 -4.07 -20.96
N ALA A 8 7.56 -3.50 -21.11
CA ALA A 8 6.75 -3.03 -19.98
C ALA A 8 6.35 -4.19 -19.08
N SER A 9 5.95 -5.30 -19.63
CA SER A 9 5.60 -6.53 -18.92
C SER A 9 6.78 -7.09 -18.11
N ARG A 10 8.00 -7.09 -18.67
CA ARG A 10 9.22 -7.49 -17.96
C ARG A 10 9.59 -6.51 -16.85
N ALA A 11 9.40 -5.21 -17.06
CA ALA A 11 9.63 -4.19 -16.05
C ALA A 11 8.66 -4.38 -14.87
N LEU A 12 7.39 -4.62 -15.16
CA LEU A 12 6.37 -4.89 -14.15
C LEU A 12 6.66 -6.17 -13.36
N SER A 13 7.08 -7.23 -14.04
CA SER A 13 7.51 -8.49 -13.40
C SER A 13 8.72 -8.29 -12.49
N LYS A 14 9.72 -7.50 -12.92
CA LYS A 14 10.88 -7.13 -12.09
C LYS A 14 10.50 -6.30 -10.86
N ALA A 15 9.44 -5.50 -10.97
CA ALA A 15 8.90 -4.72 -9.87
C ALA A 15 8.08 -5.56 -8.87
N GLY A 16 7.97 -6.88 -9.08
CA GLY A 16 7.21 -7.79 -8.24
C GLY A 16 5.71 -7.76 -8.50
N ALA A 17 5.26 -7.15 -9.60
CA ALA A 17 3.86 -7.13 -9.98
C ALA A 17 3.42 -8.46 -10.58
N PHE A 18 2.27 -8.95 -10.18
CA PHE A 18 1.58 -10.06 -10.81
C PHE A 18 0.52 -9.51 -11.78
N VAL A 19 0.70 -9.77 -13.07
CA VAL A 19 -0.28 -9.43 -14.10
C VAL A 19 -0.99 -10.70 -14.55
N ALA A 20 -2.28 -10.82 -14.25
CA ALA A 20 -3.06 -11.99 -14.62
C ALA A 20 -3.21 -12.11 -16.14
N GLY A 21 -3.02 -13.28 -16.70
CA GLY A 21 -3.27 -13.59 -18.12
C GLY A 21 -2.11 -13.38 -19.07
N MET A 22 -0.88 -13.22 -18.61
CA MET A 22 0.30 -13.01 -19.45
C MET A 22 0.96 -14.28 -19.98
N GLU A 23 0.23 -15.26 -20.44
CA GLU A 23 0.81 -16.48 -21.01
C GLU A 23 1.38 -16.27 -22.43
N SER A 24 0.91 -15.30 -23.18
CA SER A 24 1.50 -14.90 -24.46
C SER A 24 1.08 -13.51 -24.91
N VAL A 25 1.97 -12.80 -25.60
CA VAL A 25 1.70 -11.47 -26.14
C VAL A 25 0.59 -11.44 -27.18
N GLU A 26 0.35 -12.56 -27.85
CA GLU A 26 -0.71 -12.70 -28.85
C GLU A 26 -2.10 -12.68 -28.20
N LYS A 27 -2.24 -13.24 -27.01
CA LYS A 27 -3.50 -13.20 -26.23
C LYS A 27 -3.87 -11.80 -25.72
N PHE A 28 -2.93 -10.88 -25.65
CA PHE A 28 -3.17 -9.50 -25.21
C PHE A 28 -4.10 -8.69 -26.14
N GLN A 29 -4.29 -9.13 -27.36
CA GLN A 29 -5.22 -8.48 -28.29
C GLN A 29 -6.69 -8.69 -27.93
N GLU A 30 -6.97 -9.73 -27.13
CA GLU A 30 -8.32 -10.10 -26.67
C GLU A 30 -8.58 -9.71 -25.21
N VAL A 31 -7.57 -9.15 -24.49
CA VAL A 31 -7.70 -8.79 -23.08
C VAL A 31 -8.30 -7.40 -22.96
N ASN A 32 -9.42 -7.30 -22.23
CA ASN A 32 -10.09 -6.04 -21.92
C ASN A 32 -9.73 -5.48 -20.53
N THR A 33 -9.25 -6.34 -19.63
CA THR A 33 -8.96 -5.98 -18.23
C THR A 33 -7.69 -6.66 -17.76
N VAL A 34 -6.86 -5.92 -17.03
CA VAL A 34 -5.67 -6.43 -16.35
C VAL A 34 -5.80 -6.19 -14.86
N ALA A 35 -5.61 -7.25 -14.07
CA ALA A 35 -5.54 -7.15 -12.61
C ALA A 35 -4.08 -7.05 -12.16
N VAL A 36 -3.79 -6.11 -11.27
CA VAL A 36 -2.45 -5.81 -10.77
C VAL A 36 -2.47 -5.65 -9.25
N ASP A 37 -1.49 -6.22 -8.57
CA ASP A 37 -1.23 -5.91 -7.17
C ASP A 37 -0.58 -4.52 -7.05
N ALA A 38 -0.89 -3.79 -5.98
CA ALA A 38 -0.32 -2.46 -5.71
C ALA A 38 1.22 -2.47 -5.67
N ASN A 39 1.83 -3.57 -5.21
CA ASN A 39 3.28 -3.76 -5.23
C ASN A 39 3.88 -3.63 -6.64
N GLY A 40 3.09 -3.90 -7.66
CA GLY A 40 3.50 -3.75 -9.04
C GLY A 40 3.52 -2.32 -9.54
N LEU A 41 2.64 -1.48 -9.03
CA LEU A 41 2.56 -0.07 -9.42
C LEU A 41 3.49 0.82 -8.61
N TYR A 42 3.74 0.46 -7.36
CA TYR A 42 4.61 1.19 -6.45
C TYR A 42 5.70 0.24 -5.92
N PRO A 43 6.78 0.02 -6.70
CA PRO A 43 7.80 -0.98 -6.36
C PRO A 43 8.64 -0.60 -5.15
N VAL A 44 9.50 -1.51 -4.75
CA VAL A 44 10.47 -1.31 -3.65
C VAL A 44 11.19 0.03 -3.79
N GLY A 45 11.25 0.80 -2.68
CA GLY A 45 11.87 2.12 -2.64
C GLY A 45 10.96 3.26 -3.11
N SER A 46 9.73 2.97 -3.55
CA SER A 46 8.77 4.01 -3.94
C SER A 46 8.04 4.65 -2.77
N VAL A 47 8.03 4.00 -1.60
CA VAL A 47 7.40 4.54 -0.39
C VAL A 47 8.43 5.29 0.45
N GLU A 48 8.07 6.49 0.89
CA GLU A 48 8.90 7.36 1.73
C GLU A 48 8.15 7.73 3.00
N LEU A 49 8.81 7.61 4.17
CA LEU A 49 8.28 8.03 5.46
C LEU A 49 8.72 9.48 5.75
N HIS A 50 7.76 10.36 6.04
CA HIS A 50 8.02 11.75 6.40
C HIS A 50 7.98 12.01 7.89
N SER A 51 7.00 11.43 8.60
CA SER A 51 6.88 11.58 10.04
C SER A 51 6.04 10.48 10.68
N ILE A 52 6.23 10.32 11.98
CA ILE A 52 5.44 9.44 12.84
C ILE A 52 4.93 10.25 14.01
N LYS A 53 3.64 10.13 14.31
CA LYS A 53 3.02 10.71 15.50
C LYS A 53 2.50 9.60 16.40
N SER A 54 2.83 9.65 17.69
CA SER A 54 2.30 8.72 18.70
C SER A 54 1.09 9.34 19.41
N PHE A 55 0.18 8.48 19.84
CA PHE A 55 -1.05 8.83 20.55
C PHE A 55 -1.24 7.95 21.78
N ALA A 56 -2.23 8.29 22.62
CA ALA A 56 -2.69 7.47 23.75
C ALA A 56 -1.57 7.05 24.73
N GLN A 57 -0.58 7.91 24.96
CA GLN A 57 0.60 7.62 25.79
C GLN A 57 1.35 6.34 25.38
N SER A 58 1.12 5.88 24.15
CA SER A 58 1.81 4.70 23.62
C SER A 58 3.29 5.00 23.36
N ARG A 59 4.12 3.99 23.55
CA ARG A 59 5.53 4.07 23.18
C ARG A 59 5.65 3.96 21.67
N ILE A 60 6.38 4.89 21.07
CA ILE A 60 6.56 4.94 19.62
C ILE A 60 7.33 3.71 19.09
N ASP A 61 8.29 3.21 19.86
CA ASP A 61 9.06 2.02 19.51
C ASP A 61 8.18 0.76 19.44
N GLU A 62 7.24 0.60 20.36
CA GLU A 62 6.27 -0.51 20.32
C GLU A 62 5.27 -0.38 19.17
N ALA A 63 4.79 0.82 18.88
CA ALA A 63 3.92 1.08 17.74
C ALA A 63 4.63 0.74 16.41
N ILE A 64 5.89 1.14 16.26
CA ILE A 64 6.69 0.80 15.08
C ILE A 64 6.90 -0.71 14.97
N LEU A 65 7.14 -1.39 16.08
CA LEU A 65 7.34 -2.83 16.10
C LEU A 65 6.06 -3.59 15.74
N ASP A 66 4.90 -3.17 16.22
CA ASP A 66 3.61 -3.73 15.83
C ASP A 66 3.36 -3.56 14.33
N ALA A 67 3.58 -2.35 13.80
CA ALA A 67 3.42 -2.07 12.38
C ALA A 67 4.39 -2.88 11.52
N ALA A 68 5.66 -2.95 11.90
CA ALA A 68 6.67 -3.73 11.18
C ALA A 68 6.36 -5.22 11.20
N SER A 69 5.93 -5.75 12.34
CA SER A 69 5.55 -7.17 12.47
C SER A 69 4.40 -7.52 11.52
N LEU A 70 3.38 -6.67 11.45
CA LEU A 70 2.24 -6.87 10.57
C LEU A 70 2.62 -6.72 9.08
N MET A 71 3.37 -5.69 8.72
CA MET A 71 3.76 -5.44 7.33
C MET A 71 4.69 -6.50 6.79
N VAL A 72 5.63 -7.01 7.59
CA VAL A 72 6.52 -8.11 7.18
C VAL A 72 5.73 -9.41 7.04
N ARG A 73 4.78 -9.67 7.93
CA ARG A 73 3.94 -10.88 7.89
C ARG A 73 3.11 -10.97 6.60
N VAL A 74 2.55 -9.84 6.15
CA VAL A 74 1.70 -9.80 4.95
C VAL A 74 2.49 -9.60 3.65
N ASP A 75 3.76 -9.26 3.74
CA ASP A 75 4.67 -9.07 2.60
C ASP A 75 4.12 -8.08 1.54
N GLY A 76 3.50 -7.00 2.03
CA GLY A 76 2.87 -5.99 1.19
C GLY A 76 3.82 -4.85 0.79
N LEU A 77 3.24 -3.84 0.14
CA LEU A 77 3.95 -2.65 -0.38
C LEU A 77 4.77 -1.92 0.71
N LEU A 78 4.28 -1.90 1.94
CA LEU A 78 4.87 -1.14 3.04
C LEU A 78 5.92 -1.93 3.84
N LYS A 79 6.18 -3.20 3.48
CA LYS A 79 7.12 -4.06 4.20
C LYS A 79 8.49 -3.43 4.36
N ASP A 80 9.08 -2.96 3.26
CA ASP A 80 10.47 -2.50 3.28
C ASP A 80 10.67 -1.24 4.13
N ILE A 81 9.75 -0.28 4.03
CA ILE A 81 9.85 0.95 4.83
C ILE A 81 9.70 0.67 6.33
N PHE A 82 8.80 -0.23 6.74
CA PHE A 82 8.64 -0.59 8.14
C PHE A 82 9.79 -1.45 8.66
N LEU A 83 10.34 -2.33 7.82
CA LEU A 83 11.53 -3.11 8.18
C LEU A 83 12.75 -2.20 8.37
N GLU A 84 12.92 -1.18 7.54
CA GLU A 84 13.96 -0.18 7.67
C GLU A 84 13.87 0.59 8.99
N MET A 85 12.65 0.92 9.46
CA MET A 85 12.44 1.61 10.73
C MET A 85 12.97 0.84 11.95
N ILE A 86 13.03 -0.49 11.87
CA ILE A 86 13.58 -1.35 12.92
C ILE A 86 15.03 -1.80 12.62
N GLY A 87 15.71 -1.12 11.69
CA GLY A 87 17.08 -1.42 11.31
C GLY A 87 17.29 -2.76 10.62
N GLY A 88 16.25 -3.30 9.97
CA GLY A 88 16.29 -4.60 9.30
C GLY A 88 16.34 -5.80 10.25
N ASN A 89 16.15 -5.59 11.55
CA ASN A 89 16.26 -6.64 12.56
C ASN A 89 14.97 -7.49 12.64
N THR A 90 14.89 -8.51 11.80
CA THR A 90 13.75 -9.42 11.76
C THR A 90 13.59 -10.29 13.01
N ARG A 91 14.62 -10.40 13.86
CA ARG A 91 14.59 -11.22 15.08
C ARG A 91 13.68 -10.67 16.18
N ILE A 92 13.43 -9.35 16.16
CA ILE A 92 12.57 -8.71 17.16
C ILE A 92 11.10 -8.70 16.76
N LEU A 93 10.77 -9.08 15.54
CA LEU A 93 9.40 -9.09 15.03
C LEU A 93 8.54 -10.02 15.90
N LYS A 94 7.32 -9.54 16.19
CA LYS A 94 6.33 -10.31 16.94
C LYS A 94 5.60 -11.27 16.02
N GLN A 95 5.07 -12.35 16.60
CA GLN A 95 4.19 -13.27 15.89
C GLN A 95 2.85 -12.58 15.61
N VAL A 96 2.39 -12.69 14.36
CA VAL A 96 1.13 -12.13 13.88
C VAL A 96 0.20 -13.25 13.50
N ASP A 97 -0.99 -13.27 14.09
CA ASP A 97 -2.01 -14.28 13.86
C ASP A 97 -3.31 -13.66 13.33
N GLN A 98 -4.18 -14.47 12.74
CA GLN A 98 -5.54 -14.11 12.34
C GLN A 98 -5.62 -12.84 11.49
N VAL A 99 -4.79 -12.74 10.44
CA VAL A 99 -4.78 -11.60 9.55
C VAL A 99 -6.07 -11.55 8.72
N ALA A 100 -6.78 -10.43 8.81
CA ALA A 100 -7.94 -10.11 7.98
C ALA A 100 -7.63 -8.90 7.09
N TYR A 101 -7.97 -9.02 5.82
CA TYR A 101 -7.74 -8.00 4.80
C TYR A 101 -9.02 -7.22 4.53
N TYR A 102 -8.90 -5.89 4.52
CA TYR A 102 -9.98 -4.97 4.16
C TYR A 102 -9.53 -4.21 2.91
N ASP A 103 -10.10 -4.56 1.76
CA ASP A 103 -9.71 -3.96 0.49
C ASP A 103 -9.74 -2.43 0.54
N ARG A 104 -8.66 -1.79 0.12
CA ARG A 104 -8.47 -0.33 0.11
C ARG A 104 -8.64 0.35 1.48
N ALA A 105 -8.68 -0.41 2.56
CA ALA A 105 -8.86 0.14 3.90
C ALA A 105 -7.73 -0.22 4.86
N GLY A 106 -7.15 -1.41 4.74
CA GLY A 106 -6.04 -1.85 5.55
C GLY A 106 -6.17 -3.28 6.05
N LEU A 107 -5.65 -3.53 7.24
CA LEU A 107 -5.48 -4.86 7.82
C LEU A 107 -5.90 -4.87 9.30
N CYS A 108 -6.40 -6.03 9.73
CA CYS A 108 -6.62 -6.37 11.13
C CYS A 108 -5.88 -7.67 11.46
N ALA A 109 -5.22 -7.74 12.58
CA ALA A 109 -4.55 -8.96 13.02
C ALA A 109 -4.48 -9.05 14.56
N GLU A 110 -4.04 -10.19 15.06
CA GLU A 110 -3.70 -10.36 16.48
C GLU A 110 -2.19 -10.40 16.66
N ILE A 111 -1.70 -9.61 17.62
CA ILE A 111 -0.32 -9.61 18.09
C ILE A 111 -0.34 -9.67 19.61
N ASP A 112 0.30 -10.69 20.20
CA ASP A 112 0.31 -10.94 21.65
C ASP A 112 -1.11 -10.99 22.26
N GLY A 113 -2.07 -11.58 21.56
CA GLY A 113 -3.46 -11.68 21.98
C GLY A 113 -4.25 -10.37 21.92
N LYS A 114 -3.69 -9.32 21.31
CA LYS A 114 -4.32 -8.01 21.17
C LYS A 114 -4.67 -7.74 19.72
N THR A 115 -5.81 -7.10 19.48
CA THR A 115 -6.23 -6.69 18.15
C THR A 115 -5.44 -5.48 17.71
N VAL A 116 -4.74 -5.61 16.57
CA VAL A 116 -3.96 -4.54 15.93
C VAL A 116 -4.56 -4.23 14.57
N LEU A 117 -4.77 -2.95 14.29
CA LEU A 117 -5.27 -2.43 13.02
C LEU A 117 -4.23 -1.52 12.40
N ILE A 118 -4.04 -1.65 11.09
CA ILE A 118 -3.28 -0.67 10.30
C ILE A 118 -4.07 -0.31 9.06
N GLY A 119 -4.31 0.99 8.84
CA GLY A 119 -5.10 1.42 7.71
C GLY A 119 -5.60 2.85 7.79
N SER A 120 -6.70 3.10 7.06
CA SER A 120 -7.33 4.41 6.95
C SER A 120 -8.17 4.77 8.19
N ARG A 121 -8.55 6.05 8.26
CA ARG A 121 -9.58 6.52 9.19
C ARG A 121 -10.87 5.70 9.08
N THR A 122 -11.31 5.40 7.86
CA THR A 122 -12.54 4.63 7.62
C THR A 122 -12.47 3.25 8.27
N LEU A 123 -11.34 2.55 8.15
CA LEU A 123 -11.15 1.27 8.83
C LEU A 123 -11.25 1.42 10.34
N MET A 124 -10.60 2.43 10.91
CA MET A 124 -10.62 2.69 12.35
C MET A 124 -12.03 2.98 12.87
N GLU A 125 -12.79 3.79 12.13
CA GLU A 125 -14.18 4.12 12.46
C GLU A 125 -15.11 2.89 12.39
N GLN A 126 -14.88 1.97 11.46
CA GLN A 126 -15.61 0.68 11.39
C GLN A 126 -15.40 -0.17 12.64
N PHE A 127 -14.27 -0.05 13.30
CA PHE A 127 -13.95 -0.71 14.57
C PHE A 127 -14.28 0.14 15.81
N ASN A 128 -15.04 1.23 15.65
CA ASN A 128 -15.42 2.15 16.72
C ASN A 128 -14.23 2.75 17.48
N ILE A 129 -13.14 3.00 16.79
CA ILE A 129 -11.94 3.60 17.36
C ILE A 129 -12.07 5.13 17.31
N SER A 130 -11.82 5.77 18.46
CA SER A 130 -11.78 7.23 18.54
C SER A 130 -10.59 7.78 17.78
N MET A 131 -10.85 8.69 16.83
CA MET A 131 -9.84 9.22 15.91
C MET A 131 -9.48 10.66 16.23
N PRO A 132 -8.24 11.10 15.90
CA PRO A 132 -7.90 12.52 15.86
C PRO A 132 -8.84 13.28 14.92
N SER A 133 -9.00 14.59 15.14
CA SER A 133 -9.86 15.41 14.29
C SER A 133 -9.34 15.45 12.84
N LYS A 134 -10.25 15.59 11.88
CA LYS A 134 -9.89 15.79 10.47
C LYS A 134 -9.04 17.04 10.24
N ASP A 135 -9.22 18.08 11.06
CA ASP A 135 -8.40 19.29 11.00
C ASP A 135 -6.96 19.02 11.45
N TYR A 136 -6.76 18.11 12.40
CA TYR A 136 -5.43 17.65 12.76
C TYR A 136 -4.75 16.93 11.59
N GLU A 137 -5.46 16.04 10.91
CA GLU A 137 -4.93 15.33 9.73
C GLU A 137 -4.49 16.27 8.63
N LYS A 138 -5.28 17.30 8.32
CA LYS A 138 -5.00 18.27 7.25
C LYS A 138 -3.65 18.96 7.39
N LYS A 139 -3.09 19.03 8.59
CA LYS A 139 -1.76 19.59 8.84
C LYS A 139 -0.64 18.76 8.20
N PHE A 140 -0.89 17.47 8.01
CA PHE A 140 0.10 16.49 7.54
C PHE A 140 -0.12 16.09 6.08
N VAL A 141 -1.35 16.17 5.58
CA VAL A 141 -1.71 15.86 4.19
C VAL A 141 -1.45 17.08 3.33
N ARG A 142 -0.20 17.25 2.90
CA ARG A 142 0.23 18.32 2.00
C ARG A 142 0.96 17.73 0.79
N GLY A 143 0.61 18.21 -0.39
CA GLY A 143 1.20 17.71 -1.63
C GLY A 143 0.78 16.28 -1.91
N ASP A 144 1.77 15.40 -1.99
CA ASP A 144 1.60 13.96 -2.27
C ASP A 144 1.59 13.09 -1.00
N ARG A 145 1.56 13.71 0.19
CA ARG A 145 1.60 12.99 1.47
C ARG A 145 0.25 12.40 1.83
N GLU A 146 0.30 11.18 2.35
CA GLU A 146 -0.85 10.39 2.79
C GLU A 146 -0.64 9.88 4.22
N ILE A 147 -1.73 9.53 4.88
CA ILE A 147 -1.73 9.07 6.26
C ILE A 147 -2.10 7.60 6.34
N LEU A 148 -1.40 6.90 7.23
CA LEU A 148 -1.70 5.54 7.66
C LEU A 148 -1.79 5.51 9.18
N TYR A 149 -2.88 4.99 9.73
CA TYR A 149 -3.08 4.84 11.16
C TYR A 149 -2.75 3.44 11.65
N LEU A 150 -2.24 3.37 12.87
CA LEU A 150 -2.09 2.14 13.64
C LEU A 150 -2.92 2.24 14.90
N ALA A 151 -3.68 1.19 15.20
CA ALA A 151 -4.41 1.05 16.46
C ALA A 151 -4.07 -0.27 17.12
N ASN A 152 -4.08 -0.29 18.45
CA ASN A 152 -3.88 -1.47 19.26
C ASN A 152 -4.87 -1.45 20.41
N SER A 153 -5.55 -2.58 20.65
CA SER A 153 -6.50 -2.74 21.75
C SER A 153 -7.58 -1.65 21.79
N GLY A 154 -8.08 -1.24 20.63
CA GLY A 154 -9.18 -0.28 20.50
C GLY A 154 -8.77 1.20 20.57
N GLU A 155 -7.48 1.51 20.58
CA GLU A 155 -6.98 2.89 20.61
C GLU A 155 -5.97 3.15 19.50
N VAL A 156 -6.02 4.34 18.89
CA VAL A 156 -4.98 4.79 17.95
C VAL A 156 -3.67 4.97 18.72
N THR A 157 -2.63 4.30 18.26
CA THR A 157 -1.29 4.36 18.88
C THR A 157 -0.32 5.19 18.06
N ALA A 158 -0.46 5.21 16.74
CA ALA A 158 0.41 5.97 15.85
C ALA A 158 -0.28 6.40 14.55
N MET A 159 0.29 7.42 13.95
CA MET A 159 -0.02 7.91 12.62
C MET A 159 1.28 8.05 11.83
N PHE A 160 1.34 7.40 10.68
CA PHE A 160 2.47 7.48 9.76
C PHE A 160 2.11 8.40 8.60
N VAL A 161 3.00 9.32 8.26
CA VAL A 161 2.86 10.20 7.09
C VAL A 161 3.81 9.72 6.01
N LEU A 162 3.26 9.30 4.90
CA LEU A 162 3.97 8.62 3.81
C LEU A 162 3.77 9.37 2.49
N SER A 163 4.66 9.12 1.53
CA SER A 163 4.44 9.45 0.13
C SER A 163 4.88 8.30 -0.78
N TYR A 164 4.37 8.28 -2.00
CA TYR A 164 4.60 7.23 -2.98
C TYR A 164 5.20 7.84 -4.24
N ARG A 165 6.33 7.29 -4.69
CA ARG A 165 6.97 7.72 -5.94
C ARG A 165 6.50 6.87 -7.10
N THR A 166 6.38 7.50 -8.25
CA THR A 166 6.08 6.81 -9.51
C THR A 166 7.32 6.14 -10.08
N SER A 167 7.09 5.12 -10.93
CA SER A 167 8.12 4.47 -11.70
C SER A 167 7.93 4.80 -13.18
N PRO A 168 8.95 5.36 -13.89
CA PRO A 168 8.85 5.65 -15.31
C PRO A 168 8.56 4.42 -16.17
N ASP A 169 9.02 3.24 -15.78
CA ASP A 169 8.74 2.00 -16.49
C ASP A 169 7.27 1.58 -16.36
N ILE A 170 6.71 1.72 -15.16
CA ILE A 170 5.29 1.47 -14.90
C ILE A 170 4.43 2.49 -15.64
N GLU A 171 4.81 3.76 -15.61
CA GLU A 171 4.11 4.83 -16.32
C GLU A 171 4.02 4.53 -17.83
N ARG A 172 5.11 4.11 -18.46
CA ARG A 172 5.11 3.69 -19.86
C ARG A 172 4.21 2.49 -20.12
N TRP A 173 4.21 1.51 -19.23
CA TRP A 173 3.36 0.32 -19.36
C TRP A 173 1.88 0.68 -19.25
N LEU A 174 1.50 1.50 -18.28
CA LEU A 174 0.13 1.99 -18.10
C LEU A 174 -0.34 2.84 -19.28
N ASP A 175 0.55 3.66 -19.87
CA ASP A 175 0.25 4.43 -21.06
C ASP A 175 -0.09 3.51 -22.27
N VAL A 176 0.63 2.40 -22.44
CA VAL A 176 0.32 1.39 -23.45
C VAL A 176 -1.05 0.76 -23.22
N LEU A 177 -1.40 0.41 -21.97
CA LEU A 177 -2.71 -0.14 -21.62
C LEU A 177 -3.83 0.87 -21.93
N ALA A 178 -3.66 2.12 -21.52
CA ALA A 178 -4.64 3.18 -21.75
C ALA A 178 -4.90 3.41 -23.23
N ARG A 179 -3.85 3.43 -24.07
CA ARG A 179 -3.98 3.57 -25.52
C ARG A 179 -4.70 2.40 -26.19
N ARG A 180 -4.67 1.23 -25.57
CA ARG A 180 -5.37 0.03 -26.04
C ARG A 180 -6.75 -0.14 -25.42
N GLU A 181 -7.20 0.85 -24.65
CA GLU A 181 -8.49 0.81 -23.95
C GLU A 181 -8.64 -0.43 -23.04
N ILE A 182 -7.55 -0.82 -22.36
CA ILE A 182 -7.54 -1.93 -21.42
C ILE A 182 -7.79 -1.36 -20.02
N SER A 183 -8.82 -1.84 -19.36
CA SER A 183 -9.15 -1.47 -17.97
C SER A 183 -8.13 -2.05 -16.98
N LEU A 184 -7.84 -1.29 -15.94
CA LEU A 184 -6.93 -1.67 -14.86
C LEU A 184 -7.71 -1.93 -13.57
N VAL A 185 -7.54 -3.12 -12.99
CA VAL A 185 -8.05 -3.45 -11.66
C VAL A 185 -6.87 -3.59 -10.71
N VAL A 186 -6.87 -2.80 -9.64
CA VAL A 186 -5.80 -2.82 -8.65
C VAL A 186 -6.30 -3.42 -7.34
N GLN A 187 -5.58 -4.43 -6.86
CA GLN A 187 -5.80 -5.01 -5.54
C GLN A 187 -4.80 -4.42 -4.55
N SER A 188 -5.29 -3.89 -3.45
CA SER A 188 -4.46 -3.31 -2.41
C SER A 188 -5.13 -3.33 -1.04
N THR A 189 -4.35 -3.63 -0.02
CA THR A 189 -4.72 -3.41 1.38
C THR A 189 -4.29 -2.05 1.89
N ASP A 190 -3.43 -1.35 1.13
CA ASP A 190 -3.02 0.02 1.45
C ASP A 190 -4.15 1.00 1.08
N PRO A 191 -4.73 1.71 2.06
CA PRO A 191 -5.85 2.62 1.82
C PRO A 191 -5.49 3.83 0.97
N ASN A 192 -4.21 4.13 0.82
CA ASN A 192 -3.73 5.26 0.04
C ASN A 192 -3.60 4.95 -1.45
N ILE A 193 -3.64 3.68 -1.82
CA ILE A 193 -3.62 3.25 -3.23
C ILE A 193 -5.06 3.13 -3.74
N THR A 194 -5.57 4.25 -4.21
CA THR A 194 -6.92 4.40 -4.76
C THR A 194 -6.85 4.64 -6.27
N GLU A 195 -7.99 4.50 -6.95
CA GLU A 195 -8.10 4.82 -8.38
C GLU A 195 -7.72 6.29 -8.64
N ALA A 196 -8.20 7.20 -7.79
CA ALA A 196 -7.84 8.62 -7.87
C ALA A 196 -6.34 8.86 -7.73
N ARG A 197 -5.67 8.12 -6.83
CA ARG A 197 -4.21 8.17 -6.66
C ARG A 197 -3.47 7.71 -7.91
N ILE A 198 -3.88 6.59 -8.47
CA ILE A 198 -3.27 6.02 -9.67
C ILE A 198 -3.48 6.95 -10.87
N ALA A 199 -4.67 7.51 -11.01
CA ALA A 199 -4.97 8.50 -12.05
C ALA A 199 -4.08 9.73 -11.93
N LYS A 200 -3.88 10.25 -10.72
CA LYS A 200 -3.02 11.40 -10.44
C LYS A 200 -1.55 11.09 -10.72
N ASP A 201 -1.05 9.96 -10.25
CA ASP A 201 0.38 9.61 -10.29
C ASP A 201 0.81 9.14 -11.68
N TYR A 202 -0.05 8.42 -12.40
CA TYR A 202 0.26 7.78 -13.67
C TYR A 202 -0.56 8.28 -14.86
N GLY A 203 -1.55 9.15 -14.63
CA GLY A 203 -2.45 9.63 -15.67
C GLY A 203 -3.37 8.55 -16.24
N TYR A 204 -3.59 7.45 -15.53
CA TYR A 204 -4.50 6.41 -15.96
C TYR A 204 -5.95 6.84 -15.69
N PRO A 205 -6.88 6.67 -16.66
CA PRO A 205 -8.26 7.14 -16.49
C PRO A 205 -8.96 6.44 -15.32
N GLU A 206 -9.72 7.20 -14.56
CA GLU A 206 -10.71 6.66 -13.62
C GLU A 206 -11.92 6.12 -14.42
N GLU A 207 -12.44 4.94 -14.04
CA GLU A 207 -13.69 4.41 -14.59
C GLU A 207 -14.90 4.88 -13.78
#